data_06cc84c993019650977867f47f3e8c67
#
_entry.id   06cc84c993019650977867f47f3e8c67
#
_cell.length_a   1.000
_cell.length_b   1.000
_cell.length_c   1.000
_cell.angle_alpha   90.00
_cell.angle_beta   90.00
_cell.angle_gamma   90.00
#
_symmetry.space_group_name_H-M   'P 1'
#
loop_
_entity.id
_entity.type
_entity.pdbx_description
1 polymer ?
#
loop_
_entity_poly.entity_id
_entity_poly.type
_entity_poly.pdbx_seq_one_letter_code
_entity_poly.pdbx_strand_id
1 'polypeptide(L)'
;NAEQSSKLITPLINGTTYYFRVGAVDTSKNVSPLTLEANASPIKGAVYTVKTDTSGDYSDIQSAINATQDIDTVLIYPGTYQGGINYTGKKIVVGSLFLTTGDTAYIDSTIIDGDASSSVATFISGEDSTAVLTGLTLTNGYTTITGGGGIRIENSSPRLKNLKILNSVANVGGGGISCEACDSRITDVVIANNSVTGIGGGMRMFNGSNPELLGVTVSNNTSTLNGGGIAYEGLPASTIEQRLHRVTVSGNRSSEGVGGGIYLYSSIATVTRSFIQDNAASLKGGGLSIEWASELTLENSFVSGNALTNGVQ
;
A
#
# COMPACT_ATOMS: atom_id res chain seq x y z
N ASN A 1 17.03 20.12 17.32
CA ASN A 1 16.02 19.33 16.58
C ASN A 1 16.08 19.76 15.12
N ALA A 2 16.61 18.92 14.23
CA ALA A 2 16.51 19.14 12.80
C ALA A 2 15.06 18.75 12.39
N GLU A 3 14.22 19.75 12.20
CA GLU A 3 12.81 19.53 11.86
C GLU A 3 12.57 19.01 10.42
N GLN A 4 13.59 19.03 9.58
CA GLN A 4 13.52 18.46 8.22
C GLN A 4 14.83 17.75 7.85
N SER A 5 14.74 16.47 7.57
CA SER A 5 15.84 15.65 7.03
C SER A 5 15.95 15.73 5.51
N SER A 6 15.00 16.36 4.82
CA SER A 6 14.96 16.49 3.36
C SER A 6 14.36 17.83 2.92
N LYS A 7 14.84 18.34 1.77
CA LYS A 7 14.28 19.54 1.13
C LYS A 7 14.12 19.28 -0.37
N LEU A 8 12.89 19.49 -0.87
CA LEU A 8 12.62 19.49 -2.30
C LEU A 8 13.13 20.79 -2.93
N ILE A 9 13.91 20.65 -3.99
CA ILE A 9 14.45 21.78 -4.77
C ILE A 9 13.76 21.79 -6.14
N THR A 10 13.02 22.84 -6.42
CA THR A 10 12.29 23.04 -7.69
C THR A 10 12.32 24.52 -8.07
N PRO A 11 12.17 24.86 -9.37
CA PRO A 11 12.26 23.98 -10.53
C PRO A 11 13.71 23.67 -10.92
N LEU A 12 13.95 22.47 -11.43
CA LEU A 12 15.26 22.11 -12.01
C LEU A 12 15.08 21.76 -13.50
N ILE A 13 16.09 22.08 -14.31
CA ILE A 13 16.07 21.80 -15.76
C ILE A 13 16.72 20.43 -15.99
N ASN A 14 16.03 19.54 -16.70
CA ASN A 14 16.55 18.22 -17.06
C ASN A 14 17.84 18.33 -17.88
N GLY A 15 18.81 17.45 -17.59
CA GLY A 15 20.11 17.43 -18.26
C GLY A 15 21.11 18.48 -17.75
N THR A 16 20.68 19.38 -16.85
CA THR A 16 21.59 20.36 -16.23
C THR A 16 22.19 19.79 -14.96
N THR A 17 23.50 19.78 -14.84
CA THR A 17 24.15 19.34 -13.59
C THR A 17 24.07 20.43 -12.54
N TYR A 18 23.47 20.11 -11.40
CA TYR A 18 23.39 20.95 -10.21
C TYR A 18 24.35 20.45 -9.15
N TYR A 19 24.95 21.37 -8.44
CA TYR A 19 25.90 21.10 -7.37
C TYR A 19 25.31 21.52 -6.03
N PHE A 20 25.40 20.66 -5.03
CA PHE A 20 24.77 20.83 -3.73
C PHE A 20 25.79 20.74 -2.61
N ARG A 21 25.64 21.62 -1.62
CA ARG A 21 26.35 21.53 -0.34
C ARG A 21 25.34 21.82 0.78
N VAL A 22 25.47 21.16 1.91
CA VAL A 22 24.59 21.33 3.07
C VAL A 22 25.37 21.90 4.22
N GLY A 23 24.76 22.88 4.90
CA GLY A 23 25.23 23.44 6.16
C GLY A 23 24.10 23.43 7.19
N ALA A 24 24.39 23.09 8.44
CA ALA A 24 23.45 23.23 9.53
C ALA A 24 23.46 24.68 10.03
N VAL A 25 22.28 25.19 10.40
CA VAL A 25 22.11 26.53 11.00
C VAL A 25 21.55 26.35 12.40
N ASP A 26 22.23 26.92 13.42
CA ASP A 26 21.74 26.90 14.80
C ASP A 26 20.70 28.00 15.06
N THR A 27 20.11 27.99 16.24
CA THR A 27 19.11 28.97 16.66
C THR A 27 19.64 30.41 16.73
N SER A 28 20.96 30.58 16.83
CA SER A 28 21.66 31.86 16.81
C SER A 28 22.10 32.30 15.41
N LYS A 29 21.69 31.53 14.36
CA LYS A 29 21.99 31.74 12.94
C LYS A 29 23.47 31.50 12.56
N ASN A 30 24.24 30.80 13.38
CA ASN A 30 25.55 30.36 12.99
C ASN A 30 25.41 29.18 12.01
N VAL A 31 26.23 29.19 10.97
CA VAL A 31 26.24 28.15 9.93
C VAL A 31 27.45 27.23 10.13
N SER A 32 27.21 25.92 10.15
CA SER A 32 28.30 24.94 10.17
C SER A 32 29.13 24.99 8.89
N PRO A 33 30.35 24.44 8.87
CA PRO A 33 31.04 24.19 7.62
C PRO A 33 30.16 23.41 6.67
N LEU A 34 30.21 23.77 5.37
CA LEU A 34 29.44 23.04 4.34
C LEU A 34 29.99 21.63 4.15
N THR A 35 29.12 20.70 3.79
CA THR A 35 29.53 19.34 3.37
C THR A 35 30.44 19.39 2.14
N LEU A 36 31.05 18.26 1.83
CA LEU A 36 31.61 18.05 0.48
C LEU A 36 30.50 18.27 -0.56
N GLU A 37 30.91 18.71 -1.74
CA GLU A 37 29.99 18.94 -2.84
C GLU A 37 29.46 17.60 -3.40
N ALA A 38 28.16 17.51 -3.55
CA ALA A 38 27.48 16.46 -4.30
C ALA A 38 26.87 17.07 -5.56
N ASN A 39 26.78 16.33 -6.63
CA ASN A 39 26.10 16.78 -7.84
C ASN A 39 25.05 15.78 -8.30
N ALA A 40 24.04 16.29 -9.02
CA ALA A 40 23.02 15.50 -9.69
C ALA A 40 22.50 16.26 -10.91
N SER A 41 22.15 15.52 -11.94
CA SER A 41 21.46 16.07 -13.12
C SER A 41 20.06 15.46 -13.18
N PRO A 42 19.01 16.26 -13.08
CA PRO A 42 17.66 15.74 -13.32
C PRO A 42 17.55 15.16 -14.72
N ILE A 43 16.94 13.98 -14.82
CA ILE A 43 16.68 13.31 -16.09
C ILE A 43 15.16 13.18 -16.24
N LYS A 44 14.67 13.21 -17.48
CA LYS A 44 13.28 13.01 -17.81
C LYS A 44 13.10 11.58 -18.29
N GLY A 45 12.27 10.82 -17.62
CA GLY A 45 11.82 9.52 -18.10
C GLY A 45 10.90 9.68 -19.31
N ALA A 46 10.83 8.65 -20.14
CA ALA A 46 9.84 8.53 -21.20
C ALA A 46 8.42 8.35 -20.60
N VAL A 47 7.41 8.72 -21.36
CA VAL A 47 6.01 8.46 -21.02
C VAL A 47 5.43 7.56 -22.09
N TYR A 48 4.99 6.38 -21.70
CA TYR A 48 4.31 5.42 -22.55
C TYR A 48 2.81 5.46 -22.26
N THR A 49 2.01 5.73 -23.27
CA THR A 49 0.55 5.82 -23.15
C THR A 49 -0.10 4.47 -23.42
N VAL A 50 -1.05 4.09 -22.55
CA VAL A 50 -1.82 2.84 -22.70
C VAL A 50 -3.30 3.17 -22.89
N LYS A 51 -3.90 2.70 -23.99
CA LYS A 51 -5.31 2.90 -24.32
C LYS A 51 -5.94 1.65 -24.91
N THR A 52 -7.17 1.37 -24.51
CA THR A 52 -7.94 0.20 -25.00
C THR A 52 -8.31 0.30 -26.47
N ASP A 53 -8.39 1.51 -27.04
CA ASP A 53 -8.74 1.77 -28.45
C ASP A 53 -7.56 1.69 -29.41
N THR A 54 -6.40 1.24 -28.95
CA THR A 54 -5.15 1.12 -29.72
C THR A 54 -4.55 2.44 -30.24
N SER A 55 -5.08 3.60 -29.84
CA SER A 55 -4.52 4.92 -30.22
C SER A 55 -3.36 5.38 -29.33
N GLY A 56 -3.04 4.62 -28.27
CA GLY A 56 -1.86 4.81 -27.42
C GLY A 56 -0.62 4.12 -28.00
N ASP A 57 0.51 4.25 -27.30
CA ASP A 57 1.73 3.51 -27.63
C ASP A 57 1.54 2.00 -27.44
N TYR A 58 0.68 1.62 -26.48
CA TYR A 58 0.33 0.23 -26.15
C TYR A 58 -1.17 0.09 -25.89
N SER A 59 -1.70 -1.12 -26.10
CA SER A 59 -3.08 -1.49 -25.77
C SER A 59 -3.20 -2.27 -24.46
N ASP A 60 -2.10 -2.79 -23.93
CA ASP A 60 -2.04 -3.46 -22.64
C ASP A 60 -0.93 -2.90 -21.75
N ILE A 61 -1.15 -2.96 -20.43
CA ILE A 61 -0.27 -2.31 -19.46
C ILE A 61 1.05 -3.07 -19.29
N GLN A 62 1.02 -4.41 -19.35
CA GLN A 62 2.23 -5.20 -19.14
C GLN A 62 3.24 -5.00 -20.27
N SER A 63 2.80 -4.92 -21.51
CA SER A 63 3.67 -4.61 -22.67
C SER A 63 4.31 -3.23 -22.53
N ALA A 64 3.57 -2.23 -22.07
CA ALA A 64 4.13 -0.93 -21.76
C ALA A 64 5.19 -1.01 -20.65
N ILE A 65 4.89 -1.70 -19.54
CA ILE A 65 5.86 -1.94 -18.46
C ILE A 65 7.12 -2.63 -19.00
N ASN A 66 6.96 -3.65 -19.84
CA ASN A 66 8.11 -4.38 -20.39
C ASN A 66 9.03 -3.47 -21.22
N ALA A 67 8.49 -2.49 -21.90
CA ALA A 67 9.25 -1.53 -22.74
C ALA A 67 9.95 -0.43 -21.94
N THR A 68 9.50 -0.13 -20.69
CA THR A 68 10.07 0.94 -19.88
C THR A 68 11.49 0.63 -19.39
N GLN A 69 12.21 1.69 -19.04
CA GLN A 69 13.43 1.69 -18.21
C GLN A 69 13.12 2.41 -16.90
N ASP A 70 14.05 2.36 -15.94
CA ASP A 70 13.92 3.10 -14.70
C ASP A 70 13.64 4.59 -14.95
N ILE A 71 12.83 5.21 -14.08
CA ILE A 71 12.31 6.57 -14.14
C ILE A 71 11.22 6.85 -15.19
N ASP A 72 10.91 5.90 -16.06
CA ASP A 72 9.84 6.06 -17.04
C ASP A 72 8.45 6.04 -16.38
N THR A 73 7.46 6.49 -17.14
CA THR A 73 6.06 6.51 -16.70
C THR A 73 5.19 5.73 -17.71
N VAL A 74 4.36 4.84 -17.19
CA VAL A 74 3.25 4.24 -17.93
C VAL A 74 1.98 5.01 -17.56
N LEU A 75 1.46 5.79 -18.51
CA LEU A 75 0.27 6.62 -18.35
C LEU A 75 -0.94 5.93 -18.97
N ILE A 76 -1.86 5.50 -18.10
CA ILE A 76 -3.01 4.69 -18.49
C ILE A 76 -4.24 5.58 -18.67
N TYR A 77 -4.88 5.49 -19.81
CA TYR A 77 -6.13 6.17 -20.10
C TYR A 77 -7.34 5.39 -19.57
N PRO A 78 -8.50 6.04 -19.38
CA PRO A 78 -9.71 5.37 -18.92
C PRO A 78 -10.06 4.13 -19.74
N GLY A 79 -10.46 3.06 -19.02
CA GLY A 79 -10.81 1.78 -19.61
C GLY A 79 -10.61 0.64 -18.61
N THR A 80 -11.06 -0.56 -18.99
CA THR A 80 -10.81 -1.79 -18.23
C THR A 80 -9.76 -2.62 -18.97
N TYR A 81 -8.68 -2.91 -18.27
CA TYR A 81 -7.53 -3.66 -18.75
C TYR A 81 -7.49 -5.01 -18.07
N GLN A 82 -7.51 -6.09 -18.83
CA GLN A 82 -7.55 -7.45 -18.31
C GLN A 82 -6.16 -7.98 -18.00
N GLY A 83 -6.09 -8.81 -16.94
CA GLY A 83 -4.87 -9.47 -16.49
C GLY A 83 -4.07 -8.67 -15.47
N GLY A 84 -3.22 -9.37 -14.74
CA GLY A 84 -2.35 -8.77 -13.72
C GLY A 84 -1.11 -8.12 -14.33
N ILE A 85 -0.50 -7.20 -13.56
CA ILE A 85 0.76 -6.52 -13.90
C ILE A 85 1.89 -6.93 -12.96
N ASN A 86 3.10 -6.98 -13.50
CA ASN A 86 4.33 -7.21 -12.75
C ASN A 86 5.36 -6.14 -13.09
N TYR A 87 5.92 -5.50 -12.06
CA TYR A 87 6.92 -4.45 -12.24
C TYR A 87 8.29 -4.98 -12.68
N THR A 88 8.56 -6.25 -12.41
CA THR A 88 9.82 -6.93 -12.81
C THR A 88 11.10 -6.20 -12.38
N GLY A 89 11.09 -5.63 -11.18
CA GLY A 89 12.23 -4.90 -10.58
C GLY A 89 12.38 -3.45 -11.06
N LYS A 90 11.51 -2.97 -11.93
CA LYS A 90 11.63 -1.62 -12.52
C LYS A 90 11.20 -0.51 -11.57
N LYS A 91 11.93 0.59 -11.60
CA LYS A 91 11.72 1.81 -10.81
C LYS A 91 10.94 2.85 -11.62
N ILE A 92 9.68 2.54 -11.89
CA ILE A 92 8.80 3.29 -12.79
C ILE A 92 7.55 3.79 -12.07
N VAL A 93 6.87 4.74 -12.69
CA VAL A 93 5.55 5.18 -12.27
C VAL A 93 4.50 4.59 -13.21
N VAL A 94 3.53 3.86 -12.64
CA VAL A 94 2.36 3.37 -13.38
C VAL A 94 1.12 4.04 -12.79
N GLY A 95 0.34 4.71 -13.61
CA GLY A 95 -0.87 5.37 -13.13
C GLY A 95 -1.76 5.92 -14.22
N SER A 96 -2.99 6.29 -13.80
CA SER A 96 -3.98 6.88 -14.70
C SER A 96 -3.72 8.36 -15.00
N LEU A 97 -4.63 8.98 -15.75
CA LEU A 97 -4.63 10.43 -15.96
C LEU A 97 -4.77 11.25 -14.66
N PHE A 98 -5.09 10.60 -13.53
CA PHE A 98 -4.97 11.24 -12.21
C PHE A 98 -3.57 11.84 -11.98
N LEU A 99 -2.51 11.22 -12.50
CA LEU A 99 -1.12 11.71 -12.40
C LEU A 99 -0.94 13.13 -12.95
N THR A 100 -1.67 13.46 -14.00
CA THR A 100 -1.50 14.72 -14.74
C THR A 100 -2.57 15.75 -14.44
N THR A 101 -3.74 15.30 -13.98
CA THR A 101 -4.91 16.16 -13.76
C THR A 101 -5.24 16.39 -12.29
N GLY A 102 -4.89 15.43 -11.41
CA GLY A 102 -5.35 15.39 -10.03
C GLY A 102 -6.85 15.04 -9.88
N ASP A 103 -7.56 14.75 -10.97
CA ASP A 103 -8.98 14.42 -10.93
C ASP A 103 -9.19 12.96 -10.50
N THR A 104 -9.84 12.78 -9.35
CA THR A 104 -10.12 11.47 -8.76
C THR A 104 -11.09 10.60 -9.58
N ALA A 105 -11.85 11.18 -10.52
CA ALA A 105 -12.70 10.41 -11.43
C ALA A 105 -11.90 9.41 -12.28
N TYR A 106 -10.63 9.71 -12.54
CA TYR A 106 -9.75 8.78 -13.26
C TYR A 106 -9.37 7.53 -12.47
N ILE A 107 -9.48 7.55 -11.14
CA ILE A 107 -9.28 6.36 -10.31
C ILE A 107 -10.39 5.34 -10.60
N ASP A 108 -11.63 5.81 -10.72
CA ASP A 108 -12.80 4.94 -10.93
C ASP A 108 -12.95 4.49 -12.40
N SER A 109 -12.47 5.31 -13.32
CA SER A 109 -12.60 5.02 -14.75
C SER A 109 -11.41 4.28 -15.36
N THR A 110 -10.33 4.04 -14.58
CA THR A 110 -9.15 3.30 -15.06
C THR A 110 -8.95 2.06 -14.19
N ILE A 111 -9.35 0.91 -14.74
CA ILE A 111 -9.51 -0.33 -14.00
C ILE A 111 -8.52 -1.38 -14.52
N ILE A 112 -7.80 -2.03 -13.61
CA ILE A 112 -7.06 -3.26 -13.89
C ILE A 112 -7.87 -4.41 -13.28
N ASP A 113 -8.37 -5.29 -14.14
CA ASP A 113 -9.17 -6.45 -13.76
C ASP A 113 -8.29 -7.71 -13.84
N GLY A 114 -8.08 -8.38 -12.70
CA GLY A 114 -7.24 -9.59 -12.60
C GLY A 114 -7.85 -10.83 -13.25
N ASP A 115 -9.07 -10.76 -13.76
CA ASP A 115 -9.78 -11.86 -14.40
C ASP A 115 -9.79 -13.16 -13.56
N ALA A 116 -9.78 -13.01 -12.25
CA ALA A 116 -9.72 -14.11 -11.26
C ALA A 116 -8.60 -15.14 -11.56
N SER A 117 -7.49 -14.73 -12.16
CA SER A 117 -6.43 -15.64 -12.62
C SER A 117 -5.09 -15.46 -11.89
N SER A 118 -4.85 -14.26 -11.35
CA SER A 118 -3.61 -13.92 -10.64
C SER A 118 -3.83 -12.72 -9.70
N SER A 119 -2.80 -12.37 -8.91
CA SER A 119 -2.75 -11.05 -8.28
C SER A 119 -2.83 -9.95 -9.34
N VAL A 120 -3.58 -8.87 -9.06
CA VAL A 120 -3.75 -7.76 -10.03
C VAL A 120 -2.45 -6.98 -10.21
N ALA A 121 -1.67 -6.81 -9.15
CA ALA A 121 -0.33 -6.22 -9.25
C ALA A 121 0.67 -6.98 -8.38
N THR A 122 1.90 -7.15 -8.90
CA THR A 122 2.99 -7.83 -8.18
C THR A 122 4.26 -7.00 -8.14
N PHE A 123 4.88 -6.97 -6.94
CA PHE A 123 6.16 -6.35 -6.63
C PHE A 123 7.00 -7.40 -5.89
N ILE A 124 7.80 -8.17 -6.60
CA ILE A 124 8.51 -9.34 -6.06
C ILE A 124 9.96 -9.44 -6.55
N SER A 125 10.48 -8.36 -7.10
CA SER A 125 11.80 -8.33 -7.73
C SER A 125 12.71 -7.22 -7.16
N GLY A 126 12.47 -6.83 -5.88
CA GLY A 126 13.27 -5.83 -5.19
C GLY A 126 12.90 -4.40 -5.55
N GLU A 127 11.66 -4.14 -5.95
CA GLU A 127 11.16 -2.78 -6.19
C GLU A 127 11.27 -1.94 -4.92
N ASP A 128 11.83 -0.76 -5.04
CA ASP A 128 11.97 0.21 -3.95
C ASP A 128 10.89 1.31 -4.00
N SER A 129 11.02 2.31 -3.13
CA SER A 129 10.09 3.43 -3.02
C SER A 129 10.02 4.34 -4.26
N THR A 130 10.81 4.10 -5.30
CA THR A 130 10.72 4.80 -6.59
C THR A 130 9.78 4.10 -7.56
N ALA A 131 9.47 2.82 -7.34
CA ALA A 131 8.39 2.12 -8.01
C ALA A 131 7.05 2.59 -7.43
N VAL A 132 6.19 3.20 -8.25
CA VAL A 132 4.94 3.83 -7.82
C VAL A 132 3.76 3.29 -8.61
N LEU A 133 2.71 2.87 -7.91
CA LEU A 133 1.40 2.56 -8.48
C LEU A 133 0.37 3.54 -7.96
N THR A 134 -0.35 4.25 -8.85
CA THR A 134 -1.22 5.35 -8.40
C THR A 134 -2.40 5.63 -9.32
N GLY A 135 -3.51 6.10 -8.72
CA GLY A 135 -4.65 6.63 -9.47
C GLY A 135 -5.47 5.58 -10.20
N LEU A 136 -5.60 4.35 -9.67
CA LEU A 136 -6.20 3.21 -10.36
C LEU A 136 -7.17 2.44 -9.46
N THR A 137 -8.10 1.75 -10.07
CA THR A 137 -8.88 0.68 -9.43
C THR A 137 -8.33 -0.68 -9.85
N LEU A 138 -8.00 -1.53 -8.87
CA LEU A 138 -7.57 -2.91 -9.04
C LEU A 138 -8.70 -3.82 -8.54
N THR A 139 -9.14 -4.76 -9.34
CA THR A 139 -10.27 -5.63 -8.97
C THR A 139 -10.12 -7.06 -9.49
N ASN A 140 -10.91 -7.98 -8.91
CA ASN A 140 -11.00 -9.36 -9.37
C ASN A 140 -9.67 -10.14 -9.41
N GLY A 141 -8.74 -9.82 -8.51
CA GLY A 141 -7.53 -10.62 -8.35
C GLY A 141 -7.83 -11.93 -7.61
N TYR A 142 -7.10 -12.99 -7.97
CA TYR A 142 -7.25 -14.30 -7.32
C TYR A 142 -5.92 -15.01 -7.18
N THR A 143 -5.68 -15.61 -6.01
CA THR A 143 -4.49 -16.45 -5.79
C THR A 143 -4.78 -17.60 -4.83
N THR A 144 -4.28 -18.80 -5.16
CA THR A 144 -4.49 -20.01 -4.36
C THR A 144 -3.32 -20.37 -3.44
N ILE A 145 -2.11 -20.05 -3.83
CA ILE A 145 -0.88 -20.51 -3.17
C ILE A 145 -0.07 -19.39 -2.51
N THR A 146 -0.36 -18.14 -2.85
CA THR A 146 0.28 -16.97 -2.27
C THR A 146 -0.77 -16.05 -1.66
N GLY A 147 -0.34 -15.01 -0.96
CA GLY A 147 -1.21 -13.92 -0.54
C GLY A 147 -1.32 -12.80 -1.59
N GLY A 148 -2.18 -11.83 -1.32
CA GLY A 148 -2.33 -10.64 -2.14
C GLY A 148 -3.14 -10.85 -3.41
N GLY A 149 -4.41 -11.18 -3.28
CA GLY A 149 -5.30 -11.26 -4.45
C GLY A 149 -5.30 -9.96 -5.25
N GLY A 150 -5.42 -8.82 -4.60
CA GLY A 150 -5.26 -7.52 -5.23
C GLY A 150 -3.80 -7.18 -5.52
N ILE A 151 -2.96 -7.07 -4.48
CA ILE A 151 -1.53 -6.73 -4.61
C ILE A 151 -0.68 -7.69 -3.79
N ARG A 152 0.34 -8.27 -4.43
CA ARG A 152 1.38 -9.06 -3.77
C ARG A 152 2.68 -8.25 -3.73
N ILE A 153 3.24 -8.09 -2.51
CA ILE A 153 4.54 -7.46 -2.28
C ILE A 153 5.40 -8.45 -1.49
N GLU A 154 6.59 -8.73 -2.00
CA GLU A 154 7.53 -9.66 -1.37
C GLU A 154 8.96 -9.15 -1.56
N ASN A 155 9.70 -8.96 -0.46
CA ASN A 155 11.06 -8.40 -0.47
C ASN A 155 11.17 -7.12 -1.31
N SER A 156 10.12 -6.29 -1.29
CA SER A 156 9.98 -5.10 -2.12
C SER A 156 9.25 -4.02 -1.32
N SER A 157 9.45 -2.75 -1.66
CA SER A 157 8.90 -1.63 -0.91
C SER A 157 8.37 -0.50 -1.81
N PRO A 158 7.42 -0.80 -2.71
CA PRO A 158 6.85 0.19 -3.62
C PRO A 158 6.03 1.24 -2.87
N ARG A 159 5.71 2.34 -3.55
CA ARG A 159 4.70 3.30 -3.11
C ARG A 159 3.36 3.00 -3.76
N LEU A 160 2.35 2.79 -2.91
CA LEU A 160 0.96 2.62 -3.33
C LEU A 160 0.17 3.87 -2.95
N LYS A 161 -0.49 4.51 -3.91
CA LYS A 161 -1.09 5.81 -3.65
C LYS A 161 -2.38 6.02 -4.47
N ASN A 162 -3.43 6.58 -3.83
CA ASN A 162 -4.70 6.89 -4.51
C ASN A 162 -5.24 5.69 -5.30
N LEU A 163 -5.37 4.55 -4.66
CA LEU A 163 -5.84 3.31 -5.27
C LEU A 163 -7.15 2.84 -4.66
N LYS A 164 -7.91 2.08 -5.43
CA LYS A 164 -8.98 1.22 -4.94
C LYS A 164 -8.62 -0.23 -5.22
N ILE A 165 -8.62 -1.08 -4.18
CA ILE A 165 -8.30 -2.52 -4.26
C ILE A 165 -9.53 -3.28 -3.81
N LEU A 166 -10.24 -3.84 -4.76
CA LEU A 166 -11.60 -4.29 -4.58
C LEU A 166 -11.79 -5.76 -5.00
N ASN A 167 -12.72 -6.45 -4.35
CA ASN A 167 -13.28 -7.72 -4.80
C ASN A 167 -12.22 -8.79 -5.14
N SER A 168 -11.10 -8.79 -4.44
CA SER A 168 -10.01 -9.73 -4.69
C SER A 168 -10.01 -10.85 -3.65
N VAL A 169 -9.53 -12.01 -4.04
CA VAL A 169 -9.57 -13.24 -3.24
C VAL A 169 -8.20 -13.87 -3.13
N ALA A 170 -7.85 -14.33 -1.94
CA ALA A 170 -6.66 -15.14 -1.70
C ALA A 170 -6.97 -16.35 -0.81
N ASN A 171 -6.18 -17.42 -0.90
CA ASN A 171 -6.36 -18.55 0.00
C ASN A 171 -5.45 -18.47 1.23
N VAL A 172 -4.30 -17.81 1.14
CA VAL A 172 -3.28 -17.85 2.21
C VAL A 172 -3.33 -16.62 3.11
N GLY A 173 -3.29 -15.43 2.56
CA GLY A 173 -3.31 -14.20 3.37
C GLY A 173 -3.34 -12.93 2.52
N GLY A 174 -3.91 -11.87 3.08
CA GLY A 174 -4.07 -10.61 2.39
C GLY A 174 -4.98 -10.73 1.17
N GLY A 175 -6.30 -10.79 1.36
CA GLY A 175 -7.24 -10.83 0.21
C GLY A 175 -7.03 -9.65 -0.73
N GLY A 176 -6.91 -8.44 -0.17
CA GLY A 176 -6.54 -7.24 -0.90
C GLY A 176 -5.03 -7.12 -1.10
N ILE A 177 -4.26 -6.98 -0.01
CA ILE A 177 -2.80 -6.79 -0.06
C ILE A 177 -2.09 -7.81 0.83
N SER A 178 -1.08 -8.48 0.30
CA SER A 178 -0.09 -9.24 1.07
C SER A 178 1.26 -8.55 0.99
N CYS A 179 1.86 -8.31 2.16
CA CYS A 179 3.13 -7.62 2.31
C CYS A 179 4.06 -8.51 3.14
N GLU A 180 5.06 -9.08 2.49
CA GLU A 180 6.08 -9.91 3.09
C GLU A 180 7.44 -9.23 3.01
N ALA A 181 8.09 -9.01 4.16
CA ALA A 181 9.37 -8.31 4.24
C ALA A 181 9.36 -6.99 3.43
N CYS A 182 8.38 -6.14 3.70
CA CYS A 182 8.15 -4.90 2.94
C CYS A 182 8.02 -3.67 3.85
N ASP A 183 8.55 -2.52 3.41
CA ASP A 183 8.47 -1.21 4.06
C ASP A 183 7.74 -0.20 3.15
N SER A 184 6.67 -0.64 2.53
CA SER A 184 5.90 0.16 1.57
C SER A 184 5.21 1.35 2.23
N ARG A 185 5.12 2.46 1.52
CA ARG A 185 4.25 3.56 1.92
C ARG A 185 2.92 3.48 1.17
N ILE A 186 1.83 3.33 1.94
CA ILE A 186 0.47 3.16 1.42
C ILE A 186 -0.34 4.40 1.82
N THR A 187 -0.73 5.22 0.84
CA THR A 187 -1.32 6.53 1.10
C THR A 187 -2.62 6.71 0.31
N ASP A 188 -3.69 7.14 0.99
CA ASP A 188 -5.00 7.42 0.39
C ASP A 188 -5.52 6.24 -0.46
N VAL A 189 -5.52 5.03 0.12
CA VAL A 189 -5.91 3.78 -0.53
C VAL A 189 -7.19 3.22 0.10
N VAL A 190 -8.11 2.75 -0.73
CA VAL A 190 -9.30 2.02 -0.31
C VAL A 190 -9.10 0.53 -0.60
N ILE A 191 -9.26 -0.31 0.44
CA ILE A 191 -9.14 -1.77 0.37
C ILE A 191 -10.47 -2.35 0.84
N ALA A 192 -11.31 -2.76 -0.10
CA ALA A 192 -12.68 -3.12 0.26
C ALA A 192 -13.21 -4.37 -0.46
N ASN A 193 -14.10 -5.09 0.24
CA ASN A 193 -14.78 -6.27 -0.28
C ASN A 193 -13.82 -7.39 -0.72
N ASN A 194 -12.62 -7.46 -0.13
CA ASN A 194 -11.68 -8.54 -0.41
C ASN A 194 -11.88 -9.68 0.58
N SER A 195 -11.51 -10.87 0.19
CA SER A 195 -11.67 -12.05 1.04
C SER A 195 -10.46 -12.97 1.02
N VAL A 196 -10.27 -13.69 2.13
CA VAL A 196 -9.22 -14.69 2.27
C VAL A 196 -9.71 -15.89 3.09
N THR A 197 -9.33 -17.09 2.68
CA THR A 197 -9.52 -18.28 3.53
C THR A 197 -8.56 -18.29 4.72
N GLY A 198 -7.42 -17.62 4.61
CA GLY A 198 -6.43 -17.46 5.67
C GLY A 198 -6.64 -16.22 6.53
N ILE A 199 -5.59 -15.41 6.66
CA ILE A 199 -5.45 -14.29 7.58
C ILE A 199 -5.36 -12.96 6.81
N GLY A 200 -5.97 -11.89 7.35
CA GLY A 200 -5.90 -10.54 6.78
C GLY A 200 -6.79 -10.36 5.55
N GLY A 201 -8.11 -10.29 5.74
CA GLY A 201 -9.09 -10.16 4.65
C GLY A 201 -8.78 -8.99 3.72
N GLY A 202 -8.53 -7.83 4.28
CA GLY A 202 -8.04 -6.66 3.54
C GLY A 202 -6.53 -6.72 3.33
N MET A 203 -5.76 -6.81 4.42
CA MET A 203 -4.29 -6.75 4.39
C MET A 203 -3.66 -7.74 5.35
N ARG A 204 -2.54 -8.35 4.92
CA ARG A 204 -1.64 -9.11 5.78
C ARG A 204 -0.22 -8.55 5.68
N MET A 205 0.44 -8.31 6.80
CA MET A 205 1.83 -7.90 6.92
C MET A 205 2.57 -8.90 7.81
N PHE A 206 3.70 -9.43 7.33
CA PHE A 206 4.44 -10.48 8.04
C PHE A 206 5.92 -10.48 7.67
N ASN A 207 6.71 -11.32 8.34
CA ASN A 207 8.15 -11.46 8.12
C ASN A 207 8.92 -10.13 8.22
N GLY A 208 8.65 -9.35 9.28
CA GLY A 208 9.37 -8.09 9.53
C GLY A 208 8.90 -6.90 8.69
N SER A 209 7.75 -7.03 8.03
CA SER A 209 7.16 -5.92 7.28
C SER A 209 6.82 -4.73 8.17
N ASN A 210 7.08 -3.51 7.67
CA ASN A 210 6.77 -2.26 8.36
C ASN A 210 6.17 -1.20 7.42
N PRO A 211 5.06 -1.48 6.75
CA PRO A 211 4.45 -0.48 5.89
C PRO A 211 3.84 0.67 6.69
N GLU A 212 4.02 1.89 6.19
CA GLU A 212 3.34 3.09 6.71
C GLU A 212 1.97 3.24 6.06
N LEU A 213 0.89 3.23 6.87
CA LEU A 213 -0.48 3.45 6.40
C LEU A 213 -0.93 4.88 6.71
N LEU A 214 -1.25 5.66 5.69
CA LEU A 214 -1.67 7.04 5.81
C LEU A 214 -2.96 7.31 5.00
N GLY A 215 -4.06 7.65 5.68
CA GLY A 215 -5.35 7.92 5.02
C GLY A 215 -5.97 6.68 4.34
N VAL A 216 -5.72 5.49 4.89
CA VAL A 216 -6.18 4.22 4.29
C VAL A 216 -7.54 3.83 4.84
N THR A 217 -8.44 3.38 3.96
CA THR A 217 -9.72 2.79 4.34
C THR A 217 -9.71 1.30 4.07
N VAL A 218 -9.95 0.49 5.11
CA VAL A 218 -10.03 -0.97 5.02
C VAL A 218 -11.44 -1.37 5.45
N SER A 219 -12.29 -1.74 4.49
CA SER A 219 -13.71 -1.93 4.79
C SER A 219 -14.34 -3.16 4.13
N ASN A 220 -15.26 -3.79 4.86
CA ASN A 220 -16.05 -4.92 4.36
C ASN A 220 -15.21 -6.09 3.83
N ASN A 221 -14.00 -6.27 4.36
CA ASN A 221 -13.16 -7.42 4.00
C ASN A 221 -13.45 -8.60 4.94
N THR A 222 -13.21 -9.80 4.45
CA THR A 222 -13.51 -11.03 5.21
C THR A 222 -12.31 -11.96 5.23
N SER A 223 -11.94 -12.43 6.42
CA SER A 223 -11.05 -13.57 6.59
C SER A 223 -11.80 -14.76 7.21
N THR A 224 -11.40 -15.98 6.88
CA THR A 224 -11.86 -17.13 7.65
C THR A 224 -11.20 -17.15 9.02
N LEU A 225 -9.89 -16.94 9.05
CA LEU A 225 -9.11 -16.89 10.30
C LEU A 225 -9.01 -15.45 10.85
N ASN A 226 -7.85 -15.01 11.29
CA ASN A 226 -7.65 -13.78 12.03
C ASN A 226 -7.55 -12.53 11.14
N GLY A 227 -7.91 -11.38 11.68
CA GLY A 227 -7.75 -10.09 11.02
C GLY A 227 -8.65 -9.92 9.80
N GLY A 228 -9.96 -9.76 10.01
CA GLY A 228 -10.92 -9.52 8.91
C GLY A 228 -10.51 -8.35 8.03
N GLY A 229 -10.09 -7.25 8.65
CA GLY A 229 -9.53 -6.09 7.96
C GLY A 229 -8.03 -6.20 7.76
N ILE A 230 -7.27 -6.12 8.85
CA ILE A 230 -5.80 -6.03 8.88
C ILE A 230 -5.24 -7.10 9.81
N ALA A 231 -4.18 -7.77 9.38
CA ALA A 231 -3.37 -8.66 10.21
C ALA A 231 -1.89 -8.27 10.15
N TYR A 232 -1.29 -8.09 11.33
CA TYR A 232 0.14 -7.98 11.52
C TYR A 232 0.65 -9.22 12.22
N GLU A 233 1.62 -9.90 11.62
CA GLU A 233 2.32 -11.04 12.19
C GLU A 233 3.81 -10.72 12.25
N GLY A 234 4.23 -10.15 13.38
CA GLY A 234 5.62 -9.78 13.63
C GLY A 234 6.51 -10.99 13.88
N LEU A 235 7.80 -10.75 13.87
CA LEU A 235 8.79 -11.72 14.33
C LEU A 235 8.88 -11.68 15.86
N PRO A 236 9.16 -12.80 16.54
CA PRO A 236 9.36 -12.80 17.99
C PRO A 236 10.39 -11.76 18.42
N ALA A 237 10.07 -10.98 19.46
CA ALA A 237 10.88 -9.87 19.98
C ALA A 237 11.15 -8.75 18.98
N SER A 238 10.32 -8.58 17.96
CA SER A 238 10.40 -7.44 17.04
C SER A 238 10.14 -6.14 17.82
N THR A 239 10.99 -5.13 17.57
CA THR A 239 10.81 -3.75 18.03
C THR A 239 10.27 -2.83 16.93
N ILE A 240 9.87 -3.40 15.81
CA ILE A 240 9.35 -2.66 14.65
C ILE A 240 7.94 -2.15 14.98
N GLU A 241 7.78 -0.84 15.01
CA GLU A 241 6.52 -0.17 15.27
C GLU A 241 5.74 0.08 13.97
N GLN A 242 4.57 -0.53 13.86
CA GLN A 242 3.63 -0.32 12.77
C GLN A 242 2.90 1.02 12.95
N ARG A 243 2.83 1.84 11.91
CA ARG A 243 2.22 3.18 12.00
C ARG A 243 0.98 3.30 11.12
N LEU A 244 -0.16 3.48 11.78
CA LEU A 244 -1.47 3.70 11.16
C LEU A 244 -1.95 5.12 11.49
N HIS A 245 -1.96 6.00 10.52
CA HIS A 245 -2.41 7.37 10.70
C HIS A 245 -3.59 7.72 9.80
N ARG A 246 -4.68 8.23 10.39
CA ARG A 246 -5.93 8.53 9.68
C ARG A 246 -6.46 7.30 8.90
N VAL A 247 -6.48 6.16 9.57
CA VAL A 247 -6.97 4.90 8.99
C VAL A 247 -8.40 4.64 9.44
N THR A 248 -9.25 4.19 8.54
CA THR A 248 -10.58 3.71 8.86
C THR A 248 -10.63 2.21 8.62
N VAL A 249 -10.93 1.43 9.67
CA VAL A 249 -11.11 -0.02 9.61
C VAL A 249 -12.55 -0.33 10.00
N SER A 250 -13.41 -0.66 9.02
CA SER A 250 -14.84 -0.75 9.29
C SER A 250 -15.54 -1.89 8.56
N GLY A 251 -16.52 -2.51 9.23
CA GLY A 251 -17.37 -3.55 8.62
C GLY A 251 -16.63 -4.84 8.25
N ASN A 252 -15.37 -5.02 8.73
CA ASN A 252 -14.59 -6.21 8.40
C ASN A 252 -14.98 -7.40 9.31
N ARG A 253 -14.78 -8.62 8.80
CA ARG A 253 -15.22 -9.83 9.49
C ARG A 253 -14.14 -10.91 9.50
N SER A 254 -13.88 -11.46 10.70
CA SER A 254 -13.19 -12.75 10.91
C SER A 254 -14.24 -13.82 11.22
N SER A 255 -14.47 -14.77 10.31
CA SER A 255 -15.62 -15.68 10.40
C SER A 255 -15.43 -16.85 11.37
N GLU A 256 -14.19 -17.30 11.61
CA GLU A 256 -13.84 -18.41 12.51
C GLU A 256 -12.69 -18.05 13.46
N GLY A 257 -12.22 -16.81 13.45
CA GLY A 257 -11.04 -16.36 14.21
C GLY A 257 -11.28 -15.14 15.07
N VAL A 258 -10.22 -14.36 15.26
CA VAL A 258 -10.14 -13.20 16.13
C VAL A 258 -9.76 -11.93 15.37
N GLY A 259 -10.01 -10.76 15.98
CA GLY A 259 -9.65 -9.47 15.38
C GLY A 259 -10.43 -9.17 14.10
N GLY A 260 -11.73 -8.95 14.19
CA GLY A 260 -12.56 -8.64 13.01
C GLY A 260 -12.05 -7.42 12.24
N GLY A 261 -11.62 -6.37 12.95
CA GLY A 261 -10.95 -5.22 12.36
C GLY A 261 -9.45 -5.44 12.21
N ILE A 262 -8.73 -5.50 13.33
CA ILE A 262 -7.27 -5.60 13.35
C ILE A 262 -6.84 -6.76 14.27
N TYR A 263 -5.90 -7.54 13.79
CA TYR A 263 -5.19 -8.59 14.52
C TYR A 263 -3.71 -8.25 14.62
N LEU A 264 -3.16 -8.25 15.84
CA LEU A 264 -1.74 -8.08 16.13
C LEU A 264 -1.19 -9.35 16.79
N TYR A 265 -0.13 -9.89 16.24
CA TYR A 265 0.60 -11.02 16.76
C TYR A 265 2.10 -10.72 16.77
N SER A 266 2.75 -10.76 17.95
CA SER A 266 4.16 -10.38 18.12
C SER A 266 4.52 -9.03 17.46
N SER A 267 3.67 -8.02 17.60
CA SER A 267 3.75 -6.77 16.87
C SER A 267 3.51 -5.56 17.76
N ILE A 268 4.19 -4.46 17.48
CA ILE A 268 3.96 -3.18 18.12
C ILE A 268 3.26 -2.27 17.10
N ALA A 269 2.16 -1.63 17.48
CA ALA A 269 1.44 -0.73 16.58
C ALA A 269 1.03 0.57 17.29
N THR A 270 1.14 1.67 16.58
CA THR A 270 0.59 2.98 16.97
C THR A 270 -0.46 3.40 15.95
N VAL A 271 -1.68 3.61 16.43
CA VAL A 271 -2.84 4.01 15.65
C VAL A 271 -3.29 5.39 16.08
N THR A 272 -3.21 6.35 15.17
CA THR A 272 -3.51 7.75 15.47
C THR A 272 -4.58 8.34 14.58
N ARG A 273 -5.50 9.13 15.15
CA ARG A 273 -6.58 9.85 14.42
C ARG A 273 -7.41 8.91 13.53
N SER A 274 -7.74 7.72 14.02
CA SER A 274 -8.29 6.62 13.25
C SER A 274 -9.61 6.13 13.81
N PHE A 275 -10.35 5.37 12.99
CA PHE A 275 -11.62 4.76 13.37
C PHE A 275 -11.55 3.25 13.18
N ILE A 276 -11.93 2.48 14.21
CA ILE A 276 -12.04 1.03 14.18
C ILE A 276 -13.46 0.69 14.59
N GLN A 277 -14.35 0.52 13.63
CA GLN A 277 -15.77 0.47 13.92
C GLN A 277 -16.52 -0.62 13.15
N ASP A 278 -17.60 -1.12 13.75
CA ASP A 278 -18.55 -2.04 13.13
C ASP A 278 -17.89 -3.31 12.55
N ASN A 279 -16.74 -3.73 13.13
CA ASN A 279 -16.07 -4.96 12.74
C ASN A 279 -16.57 -6.12 13.57
N ALA A 280 -16.46 -7.34 13.04
CA ALA A 280 -16.97 -8.52 13.70
C ALA A 280 -16.00 -9.70 13.69
N ALA A 281 -15.92 -10.43 14.79
CA ALA A 281 -15.16 -11.68 14.90
C ALA A 281 -16.02 -12.78 15.53
N SER A 282 -15.68 -14.05 15.28
CA SER A 282 -16.41 -15.15 15.88
C SER A 282 -15.92 -15.52 17.30
N LEU A 283 -14.62 -15.34 17.58
CA LEU A 283 -14.03 -15.82 18.84
C LEU A 283 -13.72 -14.69 19.83
N LYS A 284 -12.91 -13.71 19.45
CA LYS A 284 -12.51 -12.58 20.30
C LYS A 284 -12.24 -11.32 19.51
N GLY A 285 -12.35 -10.15 20.15
CA GLY A 285 -11.92 -8.88 19.60
C GLY A 285 -12.61 -8.54 18.30
N GLY A 286 -13.90 -8.25 18.29
CA GLY A 286 -14.63 -7.83 17.08
C GLY A 286 -13.90 -6.70 16.35
N GLY A 287 -13.41 -5.69 17.09
CA GLY A 287 -12.59 -4.62 16.53
C GLY A 287 -11.10 -4.96 16.50
N LEU A 288 -10.55 -5.33 17.66
CA LEU A 288 -9.12 -5.49 17.92
C LEU A 288 -8.84 -6.80 18.65
N SER A 289 -7.85 -7.56 18.20
CA SER A 289 -7.23 -8.64 18.97
C SER A 289 -5.73 -8.44 19.02
N ILE A 290 -5.18 -8.43 20.24
CA ILE A 290 -3.76 -8.15 20.53
C ILE A 290 -3.22 -9.38 21.23
N GLU A 291 -2.34 -10.13 20.56
CA GLU A 291 -1.88 -11.43 21.05
C GLU A 291 -0.34 -11.52 21.04
N TRP A 292 0.21 -12.39 21.91
CA TRP A 292 1.64 -12.73 21.97
C TRP A 292 2.59 -11.53 21.97
N ALA A 293 2.86 -10.98 23.14
CA ALA A 293 3.81 -9.88 23.32
C ALA A 293 3.60 -8.71 22.34
N SER A 294 2.36 -8.48 21.92
CA SER A 294 2.00 -7.34 21.08
C SER A 294 1.63 -6.15 21.95
N GLU A 295 1.94 -4.95 21.45
CA GLU A 295 1.60 -3.68 22.07
C GLU A 295 0.79 -2.82 21.10
N LEU A 296 -0.24 -2.14 21.60
CA LEU A 296 -1.04 -1.21 20.83
C LEU A 296 -1.18 0.11 21.56
N THR A 297 -0.76 1.19 20.89
CA THR A 297 -1.02 2.56 21.31
C THR A 297 -2.14 3.16 20.45
N LEU A 298 -3.19 3.66 21.11
CA LEU A 298 -4.28 4.38 20.45
C LEU A 298 -4.25 5.85 20.85
N GLU A 299 -4.10 6.75 19.90
CA GLU A 299 -4.09 8.19 20.13
C GLU A 299 -5.15 8.89 19.27
N ASN A 300 -6.02 9.68 19.91
CA ASN A 300 -7.08 10.43 19.22
C ASN A 300 -7.89 9.55 18.25
N SER A 301 -8.16 8.31 18.64
CA SER A 301 -8.80 7.31 17.80
C SER A 301 -10.05 6.76 18.46
N PHE A 302 -11.01 6.27 17.65
CA PHE A 302 -12.27 5.73 18.11
C PHE A 302 -12.38 4.24 17.81
N VAL A 303 -12.81 3.47 18.83
CA VAL A 303 -13.14 2.05 18.71
C VAL A 303 -14.59 1.87 19.13
N SER A 304 -15.49 1.57 18.20
CA SER A 304 -16.94 1.52 18.48
C SER A 304 -17.69 0.54 17.58
N GLY A 305 -18.86 0.09 18.03
CA GLY A 305 -19.76 -0.75 17.21
C GLY A 305 -19.23 -2.14 16.85
N ASN A 306 -18.05 -2.53 17.36
CA ASN A 306 -17.47 -3.82 17.06
C ASN A 306 -18.12 -4.95 17.87
N ALA A 307 -18.32 -6.12 17.27
CA ALA A 307 -19.12 -7.18 17.87
C ALA A 307 -18.47 -8.57 17.76
N LEU A 308 -18.93 -9.48 18.63
CA LEU A 308 -18.76 -10.92 18.44
C LEU A 308 -19.99 -11.52 17.75
N THR A 309 -19.76 -12.36 16.74
CA THR A 309 -20.86 -12.94 15.95
C THR A 309 -21.51 -14.15 16.61
N ASN A 310 -20.87 -14.76 17.61
CA ASN A 310 -21.35 -15.94 18.33
C ASN A 310 -22.11 -15.60 19.64
N GLY A 311 -22.52 -14.35 19.84
CA GLY A 311 -23.39 -13.92 20.94
C GLY A 311 -22.79 -13.98 22.33
N VAL A 312 -21.51 -14.24 22.48
CA VAL A 312 -20.79 -14.14 23.75
C VAL A 312 -20.08 -12.79 23.75
N GLN A 313 -20.58 -11.87 24.55
CA GLN A 313 -19.91 -10.58 24.85
C GLN A 313 -18.87 -10.77 25.93
#